data_946be65fabefbfa9d6cdfce3420850fe
#
_entry.id   946be65fabefbfa9d6cdfce3420850fe
#
_cell.length_a   1.000
_cell.length_b   1.000
_cell.length_c   1.000
_cell.angle_alpha   90.00
_cell.angle_beta   90.00
_cell.angle_gamma   90.00
#
_symmetry.space_group_name_H-M   'P 1'
#
loop_
_entity.id
_entity.type
_entity.pdbx_description
1 polymer ?
#
loop_
_entity_poly.entity_id
_entity_poly.type
_entity_poly.pdbx_seq_one_letter_code
_entity_poly.pdbx_strand_id
1 'polypeptide(L)'
;MILVTGATGNVGSQVVRELQERGAPVRAFVREAGRARDLLGKAVELTVGDFADPDSVRRALAGVDRVFLSSADGPEKVAHETAVIDAAADAGVERLVKCSTLRAEAGSLLPTFDWHGRIEEHLRGSEIPSVVLQSCFFMTNLLAAAGPVRATGRLFAPAGGGRIAMIDPRDTAAAAVVALTSDGHASRTYALTGPEAITYAQVADELSRATGANVEFVDVPDEAAREGLIAAGMPDWLVEHLGALFPLIRQDALARTTGTVRELTGRESRSFADFAHDHADVFRPILVAGKR
;
A
#
# COMPACT_ATOMS: atom_id res chain seq x y z
N MET A 1 4.92 -3.26 -23.55
CA MET A 1 3.78 -2.65 -22.82
C MET A 1 3.78 -3.10 -21.38
N ILE A 2 3.57 -2.18 -20.41
CA ILE A 2 3.48 -2.51 -18.97
C ILE A 2 2.03 -2.35 -18.53
N LEU A 3 1.41 -3.41 -18.01
CA LEU A 3 0.09 -3.36 -17.39
C LEU A 3 0.22 -3.03 -15.90
N VAL A 4 -0.53 -2.04 -15.43
CA VAL A 4 -0.64 -1.70 -14.02
C VAL A 4 -2.05 -2.01 -13.55
N THR A 5 -2.19 -2.99 -12.64
CA THR A 5 -3.44 -3.25 -11.93
C THR A 5 -3.48 -2.44 -10.64
N GLY A 6 -4.67 -2.24 -10.05
CA GLY A 6 -4.81 -1.33 -8.91
C GLY A 6 -4.35 0.10 -9.23
N ALA A 7 -4.40 0.51 -10.49
CA ALA A 7 -3.81 1.73 -11.03
C ALA A 7 -4.37 3.04 -10.42
N THR A 8 -5.51 3.01 -9.77
CA THR A 8 -6.09 4.16 -9.05
C THR A 8 -5.87 4.12 -7.54
N GLY A 9 -5.14 3.11 -7.04
CA GLY A 9 -4.77 2.97 -5.63
C GLY A 9 -3.51 3.75 -5.24
N ASN A 10 -3.15 3.68 -3.94
CA ASN A 10 -2.03 4.45 -3.35
C ASN A 10 -0.68 4.17 -4.03
N VAL A 11 -0.36 2.92 -4.32
CA VAL A 11 0.89 2.54 -5.00
C VAL A 11 0.73 2.58 -6.52
N GLY A 12 -0.33 1.96 -7.06
CA GLY A 12 -0.50 1.82 -8.51
C GLY A 12 -0.57 3.16 -9.26
N SER A 13 -1.19 4.19 -8.68
CA SER A 13 -1.23 5.53 -9.28
C SER A 13 0.15 6.17 -9.38
N GLN A 14 1.02 5.93 -8.40
CA GLN A 14 2.40 6.41 -8.42
C GLN A 14 3.25 5.62 -9.43
N VAL A 15 3.03 4.29 -9.54
CA VAL A 15 3.68 3.47 -10.57
C VAL A 15 3.33 3.97 -11.97
N VAL A 16 2.05 4.24 -12.24
CA VAL A 16 1.62 4.81 -13.53
C VAL A 16 2.30 6.14 -13.80
N ARG A 17 2.31 7.06 -12.83
CA ARG A 17 2.93 8.38 -12.96
C ARG A 17 4.42 8.27 -13.27
N GLU A 18 5.18 7.50 -12.49
CA GLU A 18 6.62 7.36 -12.70
C GLU A 18 6.95 6.67 -14.04
N LEU A 19 6.16 5.70 -14.49
CA LEU A 19 6.33 5.08 -15.81
C LEU A 19 6.08 6.09 -16.92
N GLN A 20 5.05 6.95 -16.82
CA GLN A 20 4.79 8.02 -17.77
C GLN A 20 5.93 9.04 -17.83
N GLU A 21 6.46 9.48 -16.68
CA GLU A 21 7.59 10.39 -16.58
C GLU A 21 8.86 9.84 -17.25
N ARG A 22 9.01 8.51 -17.27
CA ARG A 22 10.10 7.81 -17.96
C ARG A 22 9.80 7.53 -19.44
N GLY A 23 8.63 7.92 -19.94
CA GLY A 23 8.22 7.63 -21.32
C GLY A 23 7.96 6.15 -21.59
N ALA A 24 7.77 5.33 -20.57
CA ALA A 24 7.48 3.92 -20.73
C ALA A 24 6.02 3.70 -21.17
N PRO A 25 5.76 2.76 -22.09
CA PRO A 25 4.40 2.46 -22.52
C PRO A 25 3.64 1.77 -21.37
N VAL A 26 2.60 2.42 -20.84
CA VAL A 26 1.81 1.96 -19.69
C VAL A 26 0.34 1.87 -20.03
N ARG A 27 -0.27 0.74 -19.65
CA ARG A 27 -1.71 0.48 -19.67
C ARG A 27 -2.22 0.34 -18.24
N ALA A 28 -3.25 1.10 -17.87
CA ALA A 28 -3.87 1.02 -16.55
C ALA A 28 -5.16 0.19 -16.62
N PHE A 29 -5.25 -0.88 -15.82
CA PHE A 29 -6.46 -1.68 -15.65
C PHE A 29 -7.33 -1.05 -14.55
N VAL A 30 -8.53 -0.61 -14.92
CA VAL A 30 -9.39 0.20 -14.05
C VAL A 30 -10.86 -0.21 -14.18
N ARG A 31 -11.64 -0.04 -13.12
CA ARG A 31 -13.08 -0.30 -13.13
C ARG A 31 -13.88 0.83 -13.77
N GLU A 32 -13.45 2.07 -13.57
CA GLU A 32 -14.14 3.28 -14.05
C GLU A 32 -13.18 4.21 -14.80
N ALA A 33 -13.44 4.42 -16.07
CA ALA A 33 -12.57 5.23 -16.92
C ALA A 33 -12.58 6.73 -16.53
N GLY A 34 -13.73 7.28 -16.11
CA GLY A 34 -13.85 8.70 -15.74
C GLY A 34 -12.93 9.05 -14.59
N ARG A 35 -13.09 8.40 -13.44
CA ARG A 35 -12.25 8.59 -12.26
C ARG A 35 -10.76 8.33 -12.56
N ALA A 36 -10.47 7.32 -13.38
CA ALA A 36 -9.09 7.02 -13.76
C ALA A 36 -8.48 8.16 -14.61
N ARG A 37 -9.23 8.75 -15.53
CA ARG A 37 -8.78 9.89 -16.33
C ARG A 37 -8.47 11.13 -15.49
N ASP A 38 -9.29 11.40 -14.49
CA ASP A 38 -9.08 12.53 -13.58
C ASP A 38 -7.79 12.35 -12.76
N LEU A 39 -7.50 11.12 -12.32
CA LEU A 39 -6.35 10.82 -11.47
C LEU A 39 -5.04 10.63 -12.24
N LEU A 40 -5.08 9.89 -13.37
CA LEU A 40 -3.91 9.44 -14.12
C LEU A 40 -3.59 10.29 -15.36
N GLY A 41 -4.50 11.20 -15.70
CA GLY A 41 -4.37 12.04 -16.88
C GLY A 41 -4.83 11.36 -18.19
N LYS A 42 -4.85 12.14 -19.28
CA LYS A 42 -5.39 11.70 -20.57
C LYS A 42 -4.41 10.86 -21.40
N ALA A 43 -3.13 10.91 -21.10
CA ALA A 43 -2.07 10.26 -21.88
C ALA A 43 -1.93 8.76 -21.62
N VAL A 44 -2.47 8.25 -20.48
CA VAL A 44 -2.38 6.83 -20.14
C VAL A 44 -3.39 6.00 -20.94
N GLU A 45 -2.97 4.86 -21.45
CA GLU A 45 -3.89 3.88 -22.04
C GLU A 45 -4.72 3.25 -20.93
N LEU A 46 -6.05 3.30 -21.03
CA LEU A 46 -6.96 2.68 -20.08
C LEU A 46 -7.61 1.43 -20.68
N THR A 47 -7.60 0.35 -19.90
CA THR A 47 -8.45 -0.81 -20.16
C THR A 47 -9.44 -0.95 -19.02
N VAL A 48 -10.74 -0.87 -19.36
CA VAL A 48 -11.82 -1.02 -18.39
C VAL A 48 -12.13 -2.50 -18.21
N GLY A 49 -12.17 -2.93 -16.95
CA GLY A 49 -12.50 -4.30 -16.59
C GLY A 49 -12.59 -4.49 -15.07
N ASP A 50 -12.90 -5.69 -14.68
CA ASP A 50 -12.97 -6.12 -13.28
C ASP A 50 -12.19 -7.42 -13.10
N PHE A 51 -11.58 -7.62 -11.95
CA PHE A 51 -10.89 -8.87 -11.61
C PHE A 51 -11.84 -10.07 -11.58
N ALA A 52 -13.12 -9.84 -11.28
CA ALA A 52 -14.16 -10.87 -11.31
C ALA A 52 -14.59 -11.25 -12.74
N ASP A 53 -14.16 -10.51 -13.78
CA ASP A 53 -14.39 -10.83 -15.20
C ASP A 53 -13.08 -11.30 -15.86
N PRO A 54 -12.85 -12.62 -15.97
CA PRO A 54 -11.63 -13.20 -16.58
C PRO A 54 -11.40 -12.73 -18.02
N ASP A 55 -12.47 -12.47 -18.79
CA ASP A 55 -12.34 -12.00 -20.16
C ASP A 55 -11.80 -10.57 -20.21
N SER A 56 -12.18 -9.72 -19.27
CA SER A 56 -11.63 -8.37 -19.15
C SER A 56 -10.14 -8.39 -18.77
N VAL A 57 -9.73 -9.32 -17.91
CA VAL A 57 -8.32 -9.53 -17.55
C VAL A 57 -7.51 -9.98 -18.76
N ARG A 58 -8.01 -10.98 -19.52
CA ARG A 58 -7.34 -11.44 -20.76
C ARG A 58 -7.21 -10.33 -21.79
N ARG A 59 -8.26 -9.52 -21.99
CA ARG A 59 -8.19 -8.35 -22.90
C ARG A 59 -7.14 -7.33 -22.44
N ALA A 60 -7.02 -7.10 -21.13
CA ALA A 60 -6.04 -6.15 -20.59
C ALA A 60 -4.59 -6.63 -20.80
N LEU A 61 -4.36 -7.94 -20.81
CA LEU A 61 -3.04 -8.55 -20.98
C LEU A 61 -2.60 -8.67 -22.46
N ALA A 62 -3.47 -8.38 -23.42
CA ALA A 62 -3.12 -8.46 -24.84
C ALA A 62 -1.95 -7.53 -25.20
N GLY A 63 -0.81 -8.09 -25.66
CA GLY A 63 0.40 -7.35 -26.01
C GLY A 63 1.15 -6.73 -24.82
N VAL A 64 0.98 -7.29 -23.62
CA VAL A 64 1.67 -6.88 -22.39
C VAL A 64 2.90 -7.74 -22.16
N ASP A 65 4.04 -7.10 -21.93
CA ASP A 65 5.29 -7.79 -21.62
C ASP A 65 5.50 -7.90 -20.10
N ARG A 66 5.04 -6.91 -19.35
CA ARG A 66 5.29 -6.82 -17.89
C ARG A 66 4.03 -6.37 -17.14
N VAL A 67 3.85 -6.89 -15.93
CA VAL A 67 2.68 -6.61 -15.09
C VAL A 67 3.11 -6.09 -13.73
N PHE A 68 2.53 -4.98 -13.28
CA PHE A 68 2.47 -4.62 -11.86
C PHE A 68 1.17 -5.13 -11.29
N LEU A 69 1.24 -6.05 -10.32
CA LEU A 69 0.08 -6.67 -9.70
C LEU A 69 -0.19 -6.11 -8.31
N SER A 70 -1.32 -5.46 -8.18
CA SER A 70 -1.89 -4.98 -6.92
C SER A 70 -3.41 -4.92 -7.04
N SER A 71 -4.10 -5.24 -5.95
CA SER A 71 -5.55 -5.08 -5.82
C SER A 71 -5.91 -4.50 -4.46
N ALA A 72 -7.16 -4.11 -4.25
CA ALA A 72 -7.65 -3.76 -2.93
C ALA A 72 -7.61 -4.98 -2.00
N ASP A 73 -7.39 -4.75 -0.70
CA ASP A 73 -7.52 -5.78 0.31
C ASP A 73 -8.98 -6.15 0.53
N GLY A 74 -9.22 -7.43 0.76
CA GLY A 74 -10.55 -7.97 0.98
C GLY A 74 -10.58 -9.49 0.74
N PRO A 75 -11.70 -10.16 1.09
CA PRO A 75 -11.83 -11.62 1.00
C PRO A 75 -11.56 -12.19 -0.41
N GLU A 76 -11.88 -11.42 -1.45
CA GLU A 76 -11.71 -11.84 -2.85
C GLU A 76 -10.28 -11.65 -3.38
N LYS A 77 -9.37 -11.03 -2.59
CA LYS A 77 -8.02 -10.68 -3.05
C LYS A 77 -7.23 -11.85 -3.61
N VAL A 78 -7.29 -13.00 -2.93
CA VAL A 78 -6.56 -14.21 -3.38
C VAL A 78 -7.08 -14.66 -4.74
N ALA A 79 -8.41 -14.81 -4.89
CA ALA A 79 -9.01 -15.22 -6.14
C ALA A 79 -8.70 -14.24 -7.29
N HIS A 80 -8.79 -12.95 -7.03
CA HIS A 80 -8.53 -11.91 -8.01
C HIS A 80 -7.08 -11.93 -8.50
N GLU A 81 -6.11 -11.97 -7.58
CA GLU A 81 -4.71 -11.86 -7.97
C GLU A 81 -4.16 -13.17 -8.54
N THR A 82 -4.61 -14.34 -8.07
CA THR A 82 -4.23 -15.62 -8.67
C THR A 82 -4.77 -15.76 -10.10
N ALA A 83 -6.00 -15.32 -10.36
CA ALA A 83 -6.55 -15.30 -11.71
C ALA A 83 -5.74 -14.39 -12.68
N VAL A 84 -5.22 -13.26 -12.19
CA VAL A 84 -4.34 -12.40 -13.02
C VAL A 84 -3.00 -13.08 -13.27
N ILE A 85 -2.43 -13.79 -12.27
CA ILE A 85 -1.18 -14.53 -12.41
C ILE A 85 -1.35 -15.61 -13.49
N ASP A 86 -2.40 -16.42 -13.41
CA ASP A 86 -2.66 -17.47 -14.37
C ASP A 86 -2.85 -16.92 -15.80
N ALA A 87 -3.67 -15.87 -15.93
CA ALA A 87 -3.88 -15.23 -17.23
C ALA A 87 -2.61 -14.56 -17.79
N ALA A 88 -1.72 -14.07 -16.93
CA ALA A 88 -0.44 -13.51 -17.34
C ALA A 88 0.54 -14.58 -17.80
N ALA A 89 0.52 -15.78 -17.16
CA ALA A 89 1.27 -16.93 -17.59
C ALA A 89 0.81 -17.40 -18.99
N ASP A 90 -0.50 -17.55 -19.17
CA ASP A 90 -1.09 -17.93 -20.45
C ASP A 90 -0.79 -16.94 -21.59
N ALA A 91 -0.69 -15.64 -21.25
CA ALA A 91 -0.36 -14.56 -22.19
C ALA A 91 1.15 -14.45 -22.50
N GLY A 92 2.00 -15.22 -21.83
CA GLY A 92 3.45 -15.19 -22.02
C GLY A 92 4.11 -13.91 -21.47
N VAL A 93 3.58 -13.35 -20.38
CA VAL A 93 4.17 -12.18 -19.71
C VAL A 93 5.61 -12.49 -19.26
N GLU A 94 6.54 -11.63 -19.62
CA GLU A 94 7.98 -11.82 -19.34
C GLU A 94 8.36 -11.53 -17.90
N ARG A 95 7.57 -10.69 -17.19
CA ARG A 95 7.83 -10.34 -15.78
C ARG A 95 6.59 -9.84 -15.06
N LEU A 96 6.39 -10.33 -13.83
CA LEU A 96 5.34 -9.86 -12.93
C LEU A 96 5.97 -9.29 -11.65
N VAL A 97 5.62 -8.05 -11.30
CA VAL A 97 6.02 -7.40 -10.05
C VAL A 97 4.81 -7.33 -9.14
N LYS A 98 4.83 -8.11 -8.05
CA LYS A 98 3.76 -8.20 -7.06
C LYS A 98 3.98 -7.19 -5.92
N CYS A 99 3.00 -6.32 -5.68
CA CYS A 99 2.92 -5.54 -4.45
C CYS A 99 2.40 -6.43 -3.33
N SER A 100 3.23 -6.71 -2.34
CA SER A 100 2.94 -7.59 -1.21
C SER A 100 3.15 -6.88 0.13
N THR A 101 3.02 -7.60 1.23
CA THR A 101 3.23 -7.08 2.59
C THR A 101 4.38 -7.82 3.29
N LEU A 102 5.09 -7.12 4.17
CA LEU A 102 6.00 -7.78 5.10
C LEU A 102 5.23 -8.80 5.94
N ARG A 103 5.91 -9.94 6.23
CA ARG A 103 5.32 -11.07 6.97
C ARG A 103 4.15 -11.76 6.22
N ALA A 104 4.08 -11.63 4.91
CA ALA A 104 3.18 -12.44 4.09
C ALA A 104 3.48 -13.93 4.32
N GLU A 105 2.48 -14.67 4.82
CA GLU A 105 2.60 -16.08 5.20
C GLU A 105 1.24 -16.76 5.09
N ALA A 106 1.14 -17.78 4.26
CA ALA A 106 -0.09 -18.56 4.14
C ALA A 106 -0.40 -19.29 5.46
N GLY A 107 -1.65 -19.22 5.88
CA GLY A 107 -2.09 -19.72 7.18
C GLY A 107 -1.89 -18.75 8.34
N SER A 108 -1.44 -17.52 8.09
CA SER A 108 -1.37 -16.47 9.11
C SER A 108 -2.76 -16.15 9.68
N LEU A 109 -2.82 -15.86 10.99
CA LEU A 109 -4.04 -15.39 11.64
C LEU A 109 -4.43 -13.96 11.22
N LEU A 110 -3.50 -13.21 10.61
CA LEU A 110 -3.79 -11.88 10.09
C LEU A 110 -4.28 -12.01 8.64
N PRO A 111 -5.52 -11.62 8.32
CA PRO A 111 -6.09 -11.80 6.99
C PRO A 111 -5.19 -11.31 5.85
N THR A 112 -4.64 -10.09 5.92
CA THR A 112 -3.80 -9.58 4.84
C THR A 112 -2.49 -10.35 4.70
N PHE A 113 -1.90 -10.84 5.79
CA PHE A 113 -0.67 -11.63 5.73
C PHE A 113 -0.94 -13.01 5.10
N ASP A 114 -2.07 -13.65 5.46
CA ASP A 114 -2.52 -14.90 4.83
C ASP A 114 -2.77 -14.72 3.34
N TRP A 115 -3.56 -13.72 2.96
CA TRP A 115 -3.89 -13.49 1.54
C TRP A 115 -2.65 -13.27 0.70
N HIS A 116 -1.75 -12.40 1.14
CA HIS A 116 -0.50 -12.16 0.44
C HIS A 116 0.40 -13.39 0.40
N GLY A 117 0.49 -14.15 1.51
CA GLY A 117 1.24 -15.41 1.57
C GLY A 117 0.75 -16.43 0.55
N ARG A 118 -0.57 -16.64 0.48
CA ARG A 118 -1.19 -17.56 -0.50
C ARG A 118 -0.96 -17.11 -1.94
N ILE A 119 -1.02 -15.80 -2.22
CA ILE A 119 -0.72 -15.26 -3.54
C ILE A 119 0.76 -15.43 -3.89
N GLU A 120 1.67 -15.20 -2.96
CA GLU A 120 3.10 -15.42 -3.17
C GLU A 120 3.43 -16.90 -3.41
N GLU A 121 2.76 -17.83 -2.72
CA GLU A 121 2.89 -19.27 -2.98
C GLU A 121 2.42 -19.64 -4.38
N HIS A 122 1.25 -19.13 -4.79
CA HIS A 122 0.72 -19.35 -6.14
C HIS A 122 1.66 -18.78 -7.21
N LEU A 123 2.14 -17.56 -7.02
CA LEU A 123 3.08 -16.90 -7.93
C LEU A 123 4.41 -17.67 -8.05
N ARG A 124 4.89 -18.22 -6.95
CA ARG A 124 6.12 -19.04 -6.93
C ARG A 124 5.93 -20.37 -7.68
N GLY A 125 4.72 -20.90 -7.68
CA GLY A 125 4.34 -22.08 -8.47
C GLY A 125 4.09 -21.80 -9.94
N SER A 126 3.98 -20.52 -10.34
CA SER A 126 3.86 -20.13 -11.75
C SER A 126 5.23 -20.08 -12.42
N GLU A 127 5.25 -20.19 -13.74
CA GLU A 127 6.49 -20.11 -14.53
C GLU A 127 6.92 -18.68 -14.86
N ILE A 128 6.16 -17.66 -14.41
CA ILE A 128 6.45 -16.26 -14.72
C ILE A 128 7.66 -15.77 -13.91
N PRO A 129 8.70 -15.22 -14.53
CA PRO A 129 9.75 -14.52 -13.81
C PRO A 129 9.14 -13.39 -12.97
N SER A 130 9.22 -13.50 -11.65
CA SER A 130 8.49 -12.60 -10.75
C SER A 130 9.39 -11.85 -9.78
N VAL A 131 8.92 -10.70 -9.32
CA VAL A 131 9.51 -9.91 -8.24
C VAL A 131 8.44 -9.65 -7.20
N VAL A 132 8.73 -9.92 -5.94
CA VAL A 132 7.82 -9.65 -4.82
C VAL A 132 8.36 -8.47 -4.02
N LEU A 133 7.53 -7.45 -3.85
CA LEU A 133 7.83 -6.27 -3.05
C LEU A 133 7.02 -6.33 -1.76
N GLN A 134 7.63 -6.81 -0.69
CA GLN A 134 7.03 -6.91 0.64
C GLN A 134 7.17 -5.58 1.37
N SER A 135 6.17 -4.73 1.26
CA SER A 135 6.13 -3.42 1.93
C SER A 135 5.71 -3.52 3.38
N CYS A 136 6.34 -2.75 4.25
CA CYS A 136 5.85 -2.51 5.60
C CYS A 136 4.54 -1.69 5.55
N PHE A 137 3.94 -1.48 6.70
CA PHE A 137 2.72 -0.70 6.88
C PHE A 137 2.81 0.67 6.17
N PHE A 138 1.87 0.96 5.28
CA PHE A 138 1.88 2.21 4.54
C PHE A 138 1.53 3.42 5.42
N MET A 139 2.30 4.51 5.31
CA MET A 139 2.01 5.77 5.99
C MET A 139 0.61 6.31 5.65
N THR A 140 0.13 6.07 4.43
CA THR A 140 -1.23 6.47 4.01
C THR A 140 -2.36 5.80 4.79
N ASN A 141 -2.11 4.70 5.51
CA ASN A 141 -3.12 4.10 6.39
C ASN A 141 -3.51 5.05 7.54
N LEU A 142 -2.60 5.94 7.94
CA LEU A 142 -2.87 6.95 8.96
C LEU A 142 -3.84 8.06 8.49
N LEU A 143 -4.09 8.18 7.19
CA LEU A 143 -5.10 9.11 6.67
C LEU A 143 -6.52 8.76 7.17
N ALA A 144 -6.78 7.50 7.53
CA ALA A 144 -8.03 7.10 8.17
C ALA A 144 -8.24 7.77 9.55
N ALA A 145 -7.16 8.15 10.23
CA ALA A 145 -7.23 8.86 11.50
C ALA A 145 -7.41 10.38 11.36
N ALA A 146 -7.41 10.91 10.14
CA ALA A 146 -7.49 12.36 9.92
C ALA A 146 -8.77 12.99 10.47
N GLY A 147 -9.91 12.29 10.40
CA GLY A 147 -11.18 12.76 10.97
C GLY A 147 -11.09 13.02 12.47
N PRO A 148 -10.77 12.02 13.30
CA PRO A 148 -10.53 12.18 14.73
C PRO A 148 -9.47 13.25 15.07
N VAL A 149 -8.33 13.23 14.38
CA VAL A 149 -7.26 14.24 14.61
C VAL A 149 -7.77 15.66 14.36
N ARG A 150 -8.46 15.89 13.25
CA ARG A 150 -9.04 17.21 12.94
C ARG A 150 -10.08 17.67 13.94
N ALA A 151 -10.91 16.75 14.45
CA ALA A 151 -12.01 17.07 15.34
C ALA A 151 -11.56 17.27 16.79
N THR A 152 -10.56 16.52 17.26
CA THR A 152 -10.20 16.43 18.67
C THR A 152 -8.75 16.77 19.00
N GLY A 153 -7.88 16.86 18.01
CA GLY A 153 -6.43 16.95 18.21
C GLY A 153 -5.82 15.64 18.74
N ARG A 154 -6.48 14.49 18.55
CA ARG A 154 -6.03 13.24 19.14
C ARG A 154 -5.92 12.13 18.11
N LEU A 155 -4.80 11.38 18.21
CA LEU A 155 -4.53 10.16 17.45
C LEU A 155 -4.73 8.96 18.39
N PHE A 156 -5.76 8.16 18.13
CA PHE A 156 -6.11 7.00 18.93
C PHE A 156 -5.58 5.71 18.29
N ALA A 157 -4.83 4.91 19.03
CA ALA A 157 -4.45 3.56 18.62
C ALA A 157 -4.01 2.72 19.84
N PRO A 158 -4.19 1.39 19.85
CA PRO A 158 -3.74 0.52 20.94
C PRO A 158 -2.29 0.08 20.69
N ALA A 159 -1.40 1.04 20.43
CA ALA A 159 -0.04 0.79 19.97
C ALA A 159 1.01 0.77 21.09
N GLY A 160 0.67 1.28 22.29
CA GLY A 160 1.60 1.44 23.38
C GLY A 160 2.86 2.20 22.97
N GLY A 161 4.01 1.71 23.38
CA GLY A 161 5.32 2.23 22.96
C GLY A 161 5.94 1.48 21.76
N GLY A 162 5.16 0.64 21.07
CA GLY A 162 5.66 -0.17 19.97
C GLY A 162 6.06 0.65 18.75
N ARG A 163 7.07 0.16 18.02
CA ARG A 163 7.66 0.84 16.87
C ARG A 163 7.32 0.10 15.57
N ILE A 164 7.19 0.88 14.51
CA ILE A 164 6.90 0.37 13.18
C ILE A 164 7.67 1.16 12.13
N ALA A 165 8.32 0.46 11.18
CA ALA A 165 9.08 1.05 10.08
C ALA A 165 8.15 1.35 8.89
N MET A 166 7.20 2.28 9.08
CA MET A 166 6.19 2.65 8.07
C MET A 166 6.85 3.13 6.78
N ILE A 167 6.27 2.78 5.64
CA ILE A 167 6.79 3.16 4.32
C ILE A 167 5.81 4.08 3.57
N ASP A 168 6.35 5.05 2.85
CA ASP A 168 5.58 5.85 1.91
C ASP A 168 5.25 5.02 0.64
N PRO A 169 4.00 4.97 0.17
CA PRO A 169 3.64 4.26 -1.07
C PRO A 169 4.44 4.69 -2.29
N ARG A 170 4.94 5.93 -2.33
CA ARG A 170 5.79 6.44 -3.42
C ARG A 170 7.12 5.70 -3.49
N ASP A 171 7.67 5.27 -2.37
CA ASP A 171 8.93 4.51 -2.34
C ASP A 171 8.73 3.07 -2.80
N THR A 172 7.60 2.46 -2.45
CA THR A 172 7.21 1.16 -3.03
C THR A 172 6.99 1.26 -4.54
N ALA A 173 6.35 2.33 -5.01
CA ALA A 173 6.16 2.56 -6.44
C ALA A 173 7.49 2.75 -7.18
N ALA A 174 8.42 3.53 -6.62
CA ALA A 174 9.74 3.72 -7.20
C ALA A 174 10.51 2.39 -7.32
N ALA A 175 10.47 1.54 -6.28
CA ALA A 175 11.05 0.20 -6.32
C ALA A 175 10.36 -0.69 -7.37
N ALA A 176 9.02 -0.60 -7.49
CA ALA A 176 8.28 -1.33 -8.50
C ALA A 176 8.66 -0.94 -9.92
N VAL A 177 8.82 0.36 -10.17
CA VAL A 177 9.23 0.87 -11.49
C VAL A 177 10.64 0.38 -11.84
N VAL A 178 11.58 0.38 -10.90
CA VAL A 178 12.91 -0.22 -11.13
C VAL A 178 12.79 -1.69 -11.46
N ALA A 179 12.05 -2.47 -10.66
CA ALA A 179 11.85 -3.90 -10.91
C ALA A 179 11.15 -4.20 -12.24
N LEU A 180 10.29 -3.28 -12.71
CA LEU A 180 9.61 -3.40 -14.00
C LEU A 180 10.51 -3.02 -15.19
N THR A 181 11.44 -2.08 -15.03
CA THR A 181 12.17 -1.48 -16.15
C THR A 181 13.63 -1.89 -16.26
N SER A 182 14.22 -2.46 -15.20
CA SER A 182 15.61 -2.90 -15.17
C SER A 182 15.71 -4.43 -15.13
N ASP A 183 16.88 -4.97 -15.49
CA ASP A 183 17.15 -6.39 -15.43
C ASP A 183 17.78 -6.82 -14.09
N GLY A 184 17.90 -8.14 -13.86
CA GLY A 184 18.58 -8.69 -12.67
C GLY A 184 17.70 -8.84 -11.44
N HIS A 185 16.39 -8.59 -11.54
CA HIS A 185 15.45 -8.68 -10.40
C HIS A 185 14.60 -9.95 -10.37
N ALA A 186 14.62 -10.77 -11.44
CA ALA A 186 13.80 -11.98 -11.52
C ALA A 186 14.00 -12.91 -10.31
N SER A 187 12.90 -13.49 -9.82
CA SER A 187 12.84 -14.40 -8.68
C SER A 187 13.34 -13.83 -7.36
N ARG A 188 13.24 -12.51 -7.20
CA ARG A 188 13.64 -11.83 -5.97
C ARG A 188 12.45 -11.35 -5.16
N THR A 189 12.62 -11.45 -3.83
CA THR A 189 11.72 -10.83 -2.84
C THR A 189 12.48 -9.73 -2.12
N TYR A 190 11.91 -8.53 -2.08
CA TYR A 190 12.47 -7.34 -1.47
C TYR A 190 11.61 -6.88 -0.31
N ALA A 191 12.21 -6.79 0.88
CA ALA A 191 11.57 -6.18 2.05
C ALA A 191 11.75 -4.66 1.97
N LEU A 192 10.66 -3.93 1.90
CA LEU A 192 10.64 -2.48 1.77
C LEU A 192 10.10 -1.82 3.04
N THR A 193 10.86 -0.88 3.59
CA THR A 193 10.51 -0.15 4.81
C THR A 193 10.81 1.33 4.66
N GLY A 194 10.23 2.14 5.54
CA GLY A 194 10.71 3.51 5.76
C GLY A 194 12.11 3.52 6.36
N PRO A 195 12.72 4.71 6.49
CA PRO A 195 14.11 4.86 6.94
C PRO A 195 14.27 4.62 8.44
N GLU A 196 13.21 4.71 9.20
CA GLU A 196 13.20 4.66 10.65
C GLU A 196 12.00 3.88 11.20
N ALA A 197 12.15 3.33 12.42
CA ALA A 197 11.06 2.71 13.16
C ALA A 197 10.58 3.70 14.23
N ILE A 198 9.34 4.16 14.10
CA ILE A 198 8.74 5.20 14.94
C ILE A 198 7.55 4.68 15.73
N THR A 199 7.30 5.30 16.88
CA THR A 199 6.11 5.06 17.71
C THR A 199 4.93 5.93 17.26
N TYR A 200 3.71 5.59 17.68
CA TYR A 200 2.55 6.44 17.43
C TYR A 200 2.62 7.79 18.17
N ALA A 201 3.36 7.87 19.29
CA ALA A 201 3.66 9.14 19.93
C ALA A 201 4.53 10.03 19.02
N GLN A 202 5.58 9.48 18.41
CA GLN A 202 6.40 10.21 17.45
C GLN A 202 5.60 10.60 16.18
N VAL A 203 4.68 9.74 15.73
CA VAL A 203 3.72 10.09 14.66
C VAL A 203 2.92 11.33 15.04
N ALA A 204 2.36 11.40 16.25
CA ALA A 204 1.61 12.55 16.73
C ALA A 204 2.49 13.82 16.83
N ASP A 205 3.75 13.68 17.26
CA ASP A 205 4.72 14.79 17.29
C ASP A 205 4.99 15.34 15.90
N GLU A 206 5.20 14.47 14.88
CA GLU A 206 5.43 14.92 13.51
C GLU A 206 4.18 15.57 12.90
N LEU A 207 2.98 15.02 13.16
CA LEU A 207 1.73 15.65 12.76
C LEU A 207 1.56 17.03 13.42
N SER A 208 1.95 17.19 14.69
CA SER A 208 1.92 18.48 15.39
C SER A 208 2.83 19.49 14.71
N ARG A 209 4.06 19.10 14.36
CA ARG A 209 5.02 19.96 13.66
C ARG A 209 4.49 20.38 12.28
N ALA A 210 3.97 19.41 11.53
CA ALA A 210 3.50 19.65 10.16
C ALA A 210 2.24 20.53 10.11
N THR A 211 1.30 20.34 11.05
CA THR A 211 0.04 21.09 11.06
C THR A 211 0.12 22.44 11.77
N GLY A 212 1.14 22.62 12.64
CA GLY A 212 1.23 23.76 13.55
C GLY A 212 0.22 23.73 14.71
N ALA A 213 -0.45 22.59 14.94
CA ALA A 213 -1.43 22.40 15.99
C ALA A 213 -1.04 21.20 16.86
N ASN A 214 -1.43 21.20 18.13
CA ASN A 214 -1.15 20.08 19.01
C ASN A 214 -1.94 18.84 18.61
N VAL A 215 -1.24 17.76 18.32
CA VAL A 215 -1.80 16.41 18.14
C VAL A 215 -1.23 15.53 19.24
N GLU A 216 -2.12 14.93 20.03
CA GLU A 216 -1.77 14.06 21.15
C GLU A 216 -2.03 12.59 20.79
N PHE A 217 -1.05 11.72 21.00
CA PHE A 217 -1.28 10.27 20.95
C PHE A 217 -2.01 9.79 22.21
N VAL A 218 -3.10 9.09 22.02
CA VAL A 218 -3.85 8.45 23.10
C VAL A 218 -3.82 6.95 22.91
N ASP A 219 -3.05 6.27 23.76
CA ASP A 219 -3.05 4.81 23.81
C ASP A 219 -4.38 4.32 24.40
N VAL A 220 -5.11 3.53 23.63
CA VAL A 220 -6.42 3.01 24.04
C VAL A 220 -6.37 1.50 24.24
N PRO A 221 -7.23 0.92 25.09
CA PRO A 221 -7.37 -0.53 25.17
C PRO A 221 -7.78 -1.15 23.82
N ASP A 222 -7.34 -2.39 23.54
CA ASP A 222 -7.66 -3.11 22.31
C ASP A 222 -9.19 -3.16 22.06
N GLU A 223 -9.98 -3.38 23.11
CA GLU A 223 -11.45 -3.44 22.98
C GLU A 223 -12.05 -2.08 22.56
N ALA A 224 -11.56 -0.98 23.14
CA ALA A 224 -12.03 0.37 22.76
C ALA A 224 -11.66 0.72 21.29
N ALA A 225 -10.47 0.29 20.84
CA ALA A 225 -10.08 0.43 19.44
C ALA A 225 -10.99 -0.39 18.52
N ARG A 226 -11.29 -1.63 18.91
CA ARG A 226 -12.19 -2.53 18.18
C ARG A 226 -13.60 -1.94 18.05
N GLU A 227 -14.18 -1.48 19.16
CA GLU A 227 -15.48 -0.81 19.17
C GLU A 227 -15.51 0.43 18.27
N GLY A 228 -14.45 1.24 18.30
CA GLY A 228 -14.29 2.41 17.44
C GLY A 228 -14.29 2.07 15.95
N LEU A 229 -13.59 1.00 15.54
CA LEU A 229 -13.57 0.53 14.15
C LEU A 229 -14.95 0.02 13.71
N ILE A 230 -15.64 -0.73 14.55
CA ILE A 230 -17.01 -1.21 14.27
C ILE A 230 -17.97 -0.03 14.14
N ALA A 231 -17.91 0.94 15.06
CA ALA A 231 -18.74 2.15 15.02
C ALA A 231 -18.48 3.01 13.78
N ALA A 232 -17.23 2.99 13.25
CA ALA A 232 -16.86 3.64 12.00
C ALA A 232 -17.30 2.85 10.74
N GLY A 233 -17.97 1.69 10.91
CA GLY A 233 -18.45 0.86 9.80
C GLY A 233 -17.33 0.13 9.04
N MET A 234 -16.19 -0.11 9.69
CA MET A 234 -15.10 -0.87 9.06
C MET A 234 -15.53 -2.33 8.85
N PRO A 235 -15.13 -2.96 7.74
CA PRO A 235 -15.47 -4.35 7.47
C PRO A 235 -14.83 -5.30 8.50
N ASP A 236 -15.49 -6.40 8.83
CA ASP A 236 -15.08 -7.34 9.87
C ASP A 236 -13.62 -7.81 9.71
N TRP A 237 -13.22 -8.16 8.49
CA TRP A 237 -11.84 -8.60 8.22
C TRP A 237 -10.78 -7.54 8.59
N LEU A 238 -11.10 -6.23 8.44
CA LEU A 238 -10.18 -5.16 8.80
C LEU A 238 -10.12 -4.96 10.32
N VAL A 239 -11.26 -5.09 11.01
CA VAL A 239 -11.34 -5.07 12.48
C VAL A 239 -10.49 -6.21 13.07
N GLU A 240 -10.64 -7.42 12.54
CA GLU A 240 -9.85 -8.59 12.92
C GLU A 240 -8.34 -8.39 12.63
N HIS A 241 -8.03 -7.92 11.41
CA HIS A 241 -6.65 -7.67 11.00
C HIS A 241 -5.95 -6.66 11.92
N LEU A 242 -6.56 -5.51 12.18
CA LEU A 242 -5.99 -4.47 13.03
C LEU A 242 -5.90 -4.95 14.50
N GLY A 243 -6.91 -5.68 14.98
CA GLY A 243 -6.90 -6.28 16.31
C GLY A 243 -5.70 -7.22 16.53
N ALA A 244 -5.31 -7.98 15.50
CA ALA A 244 -4.14 -8.86 15.56
C ALA A 244 -2.81 -8.14 15.23
N LEU A 245 -2.85 -7.03 14.49
CA LEU A 245 -1.67 -6.28 14.09
C LEU A 245 -1.06 -5.45 15.23
N PHE A 246 -1.88 -4.77 16.02
CA PHE A 246 -1.38 -3.92 17.11
C PHE A 246 -0.59 -4.67 18.17
N PRO A 247 -0.95 -5.90 18.59
CA PRO A 247 -0.07 -6.72 19.43
C PRO A 247 1.32 -6.95 18.85
N LEU A 248 1.45 -7.13 17.52
CA LEU A 248 2.75 -7.27 16.86
C LEU A 248 3.53 -5.95 16.87
N ILE A 249 2.83 -4.81 16.69
CA ILE A 249 3.45 -3.48 16.79
C ILE A 249 4.02 -3.28 18.19
N ARG A 250 3.25 -3.55 19.25
CA ARG A 250 3.71 -3.46 20.65
C ARG A 250 4.94 -4.33 20.97
N GLN A 251 5.14 -5.40 20.19
CA GLN A 251 6.31 -6.30 20.30
C GLN A 251 7.48 -5.88 19.38
N ASP A 252 7.42 -4.72 18.73
CA ASP A 252 8.41 -4.26 17.74
C ASP A 252 8.58 -5.22 16.54
N ALA A 253 7.61 -6.11 16.27
CA ALA A 253 7.73 -7.10 15.20
C ALA A 253 7.79 -6.50 13.77
N LEU A 254 7.47 -5.22 13.64
CA LEU A 254 7.52 -4.44 12.39
C LEU A 254 8.53 -3.27 12.47
N ALA A 255 9.44 -3.29 13.46
CA ALA A 255 10.39 -2.20 13.69
C ALA A 255 11.69 -2.33 12.88
N ARG A 256 11.94 -3.50 12.24
CA ARG A 256 13.17 -3.69 11.45
C ARG A 256 13.14 -2.81 10.21
N THR A 257 14.17 -1.98 10.03
CA THR A 257 14.39 -1.19 8.82
C THR A 257 15.30 -1.92 7.83
N THR A 258 15.17 -1.57 6.54
CA THR A 258 16.03 -2.06 5.45
C THR A 258 16.53 -0.90 4.60
N GLY A 259 17.68 -1.04 3.95
CA GLY A 259 18.20 -0.10 2.95
C GLY A 259 17.70 -0.36 1.52
N THR A 260 16.76 -1.27 1.35
CA THR A 260 16.37 -1.82 0.04
C THR A 260 15.82 -0.76 -0.92
N VAL A 261 15.06 0.24 -0.44
CA VAL A 261 14.59 1.34 -1.29
C VAL A 261 15.78 2.07 -1.89
N ARG A 262 16.77 2.43 -1.08
CA ARG A 262 17.99 3.10 -1.56
C ARG A 262 18.81 2.21 -2.50
N GLU A 263 18.95 0.94 -2.20
CA GLU A 263 19.65 -0.03 -3.05
C GLU A 263 19.03 -0.14 -4.44
N LEU A 264 17.71 -0.17 -4.52
CA LEU A 264 16.98 -0.28 -5.78
C LEU A 264 16.90 1.05 -6.55
N THR A 265 16.61 2.14 -5.84
CA THR A 265 16.22 3.41 -6.48
C THR A 265 17.34 4.45 -6.52
N GLY A 266 18.41 4.25 -5.74
CA GLY A 266 19.46 5.26 -5.53
C GLY A 266 19.04 6.43 -4.65
N ARG A 267 17.83 6.41 -4.07
CA ARG A 267 17.27 7.47 -3.21
C ARG A 267 16.92 6.91 -1.84
N GLU A 268 17.12 7.70 -0.79
CA GLU A 268 16.65 7.33 0.55
C GLU A 268 15.11 7.22 0.58
N SER A 269 14.61 6.32 1.45
CA SER A 269 13.18 6.25 1.73
C SER A 269 12.71 7.57 2.36
N ARG A 270 11.49 8.00 2.04
CA ARG A 270 10.85 9.16 2.67
C ARG A 270 10.61 8.89 4.14
N SER A 271 10.90 9.89 4.98
CA SER A 271 10.60 9.85 6.41
C SER A 271 9.10 10.08 6.66
N PHE A 272 8.66 9.76 7.88
CA PHE A 272 7.31 10.13 8.29
C PHE A 272 7.13 11.65 8.39
N ALA A 273 8.19 12.39 8.72
CA ALA A 273 8.17 13.86 8.71
C ALA A 273 7.85 14.42 7.32
N ASP A 274 8.47 13.86 6.25
CA ASP A 274 8.16 14.25 4.86
C ASP A 274 6.70 13.96 4.52
N PHE A 275 6.20 12.77 4.89
CA PHE A 275 4.81 12.39 4.69
C PHE A 275 3.85 13.32 5.43
N ALA A 276 4.11 13.61 6.71
CA ALA A 276 3.29 14.50 7.52
C ALA A 276 3.24 15.93 6.94
N HIS A 277 4.38 16.42 6.45
CA HIS A 277 4.45 17.73 5.78
C HIS A 277 3.58 17.76 4.50
N ASP A 278 3.72 16.76 3.63
CA ASP A 278 2.98 16.66 2.37
C ASP A 278 1.46 16.52 2.58
N HIS A 279 1.04 15.97 3.73
CA HIS A 279 -0.36 15.71 4.08
C HIS A 279 -0.89 16.60 5.21
N ALA A 280 -0.17 17.67 5.58
CA ALA A 280 -0.53 18.53 6.71
C ALA A 280 -1.97 19.04 6.64
N ASP A 281 -2.45 19.45 5.47
CA ASP A 281 -3.80 19.96 5.27
C ASP A 281 -4.90 18.94 5.60
N VAL A 282 -4.62 17.64 5.40
CA VAL A 282 -5.56 16.55 5.70
C VAL A 282 -5.77 16.41 7.20
N PHE A 283 -4.74 16.69 8.01
CA PHE A 283 -4.77 16.55 9.47
C PHE A 283 -5.02 17.87 10.21
N ARG A 284 -4.98 19.01 9.52
CA ARG A 284 -5.12 20.33 10.17
C ARG A 284 -6.47 20.46 10.88
N PRO A 285 -6.50 20.81 12.18
CA PRO A 285 -7.74 20.98 12.93
C PRO A 285 -8.71 21.95 12.25
N ILE A 286 -9.99 21.64 12.33
CA ILE A 286 -11.05 22.57 11.93
C ILE A 286 -11.12 23.61 13.04
N LEU A 287 -10.62 24.82 12.78
CA LEU A 287 -10.80 25.93 13.68
C LEU A 287 -12.31 26.21 13.77
N VAL A 288 -12.96 25.71 14.81
CA VAL A 288 -14.31 26.17 15.16
C VAL A 288 -14.12 27.63 15.53
N ALA A 289 -14.59 28.55 14.67
CA ALA A 289 -14.58 29.98 14.96
C ALA A 289 -15.23 30.14 16.33
N GLY A 290 -14.41 30.55 17.32
CA GLY A 290 -14.83 30.66 18.72
C GLY A 290 -16.07 31.52 18.81
N LYS A 291 -17.07 31.03 19.47
CA LYS A 291 -18.08 31.90 20.11
C LYS A 291 -17.31 32.79 21.09
N ARG A 292 -17.07 34.04 20.71
CA ARG A 292 -16.69 35.10 21.64
C ARG A 292 -17.86 35.35 22.57
#